data_b3a2273051345ae7a0acbc9ef52dc420
#
_entry.id   b3a2273051345ae7a0acbc9ef52dc420
#
_cell.length_a   1.000
_cell.length_b   1.000
_cell.length_c   1.000
_cell.angle_alpha   90.00
_cell.angle_beta   90.00
_cell.angle_gamma   90.00
#
_symmetry.space_group_name_H-M   'P 1'
#
loop_
_entity.id
_entity.type
_entity.pdbx_description
1 polymer ?
#
loop_
_entity_poly.entity_id
_entity_poly.type
_entity_poly.pdbx_seq_one_letter_code
_entity_poly.pdbx_strand_id
1 'polypeptide(L)'
;MSLTETPQRAPDALLGDAATSEHATLLNGAPLVEGLARRENNEMRMAVTAVSHRQRRFRLCRSIYLAWRSSGSTVAATTASTWRQQASRAFAAELLAPADLLRDRAGNAGLTEGDIDVLADELGCPATAIIRQAQNHNVALRDVRLPV
;
A
#
# COMPACT_ATOMS: atom_id res chain seq x y z
N MET A 1 -6.92 -29.36 -2.95
CA MET A 1 -7.75 -28.20 -2.55
C MET A 1 -6.97 -26.97 -2.97
N SER A 2 -7.37 -26.37 -4.08
CA SER A 2 -6.66 -25.23 -4.68
C SER A 2 -7.21 -23.94 -4.05
N LEU A 3 -6.42 -23.28 -3.21
CA LEU A 3 -6.75 -21.97 -2.66
C LEU A 3 -6.41 -20.93 -3.75
N THR A 4 -7.32 -20.72 -4.67
CA THR A 4 -7.34 -19.51 -5.49
C THR A 4 -7.92 -18.37 -4.67
N GLU A 5 -7.18 -17.93 -3.66
CA GLU A 5 -7.48 -16.64 -3.04
C GLU A 5 -7.10 -15.55 -4.01
N THR A 6 -8.10 -14.79 -4.44
CA THR A 6 -7.87 -13.56 -5.21
C THR A 6 -6.94 -12.64 -4.41
N PRO A 7 -5.92 -12.02 -5.04
CA PRO A 7 -4.95 -11.14 -4.36
C PRO A 7 -5.56 -10.01 -3.54
N GLN A 8 -6.82 -9.70 -3.77
CA GLN A 8 -7.59 -8.67 -3.08
C GLN A 8 -8.02 -9.04 -1.65
N ARG A 9 -8.16 -10.34 -1.34
CA ARG A 9 -8.67 -10.79 -0.03
C ARG A 9 -7.66 -10.67 1.11
N ALA A 10 -6.39 -10.90 0.84
CA ALA A 10 -5.37 -10.87 1.89
C ALA A 10 -5.20 -9.48 2.55
N PRO A 11 -5.12 -8.36 1.80
CA PRO A 11 -5.10 -7.03 2.39
C PRO A 11 -6.39 -6.67 3.13
N ASP A 12 -7.54 -7.09 2.60
CA ASP A 12 -8.84 -6.80 3.24
C ASP A 12 -9.01 -7.57 4.55
N ALA A 13 -8.51 -8.79 4.63
CA ALA A 13 -8.50 -9.57 5.86
C ALA A 13 -7.61 -8.94 6.95
N LEU A 14 -6.47 -8.32 6.56
CA LEU A 14 -5.60 -7.62 7.49
C LEU A 14 -6.14 -6.25 7.91
N LEU A 15 -6.84 -5.57 6.99
CA LEU A 15 -7.46 -4.27 7.25
C LEU A 15 -8.76 -4.41 8.04
N GLY A 16 -9.44 -5.58 7.93
CA GLY A 16 -10.72 -5.86 8.58
C GLY A 16 -11.71 -4.71 8.39
N ASP A 17 -12.56 -4.47 9.38
CA ASP A 17 -13.52 -3.37 9.36
C ASP A 17 -12.87 -1.97 9.35
N ALA A 18 -11.58 -1.86 9.68
CA ALA A 18 -10.86 -0.59 9.64
C ALA A 18 -10.76 -0.01 8.21
N ALA A 19 -10.78 -0.86 7.18
CA ALA A 19 -10.78 -0.41 5.78
C ALA A 19 -12.11 0.23 5.37
N THR A 20 -13.20 -0.14 6.04
CA THR A 20 -14.57 0.32 5.76
C THR A 20 -15.12 1.26 6.83
N SER A 21 -14.43 1.38 7.97
CA SER A 21 -14.87 2.19 9.11
C SER A 21 -14.82 3.69 8.79
N GLU A 22 -15.91 4.40 9.03
CA GLU A 22 -16.02 5.87 8.97
C GLU A 22 -15.11 6.60 9.98
N HIS A 23 -14.41 5.87 10.83
CA HIS A 23 -13.58 6.39 11.92
C HIS A 23 -12.16 6.79 11.50
N ALA A 24 -11.77 6.64 10.23
CA ALA A 24 -10.54 7.21 9.72
C ALA A 24 -10.71 8.73 9.58
N THR A 25 -10.40 9.46 10.63
CA THR A 25 -10.40 10.92 10.61
C THR A 25 -9.38 11.39 9.57
N LEU A 26 -9.85 12.15 8.57
CA LEU A 26 -8.99 12.77 7.58
C LEU A 26 -8.20 13.89 8.26
N LEU A 27 -6.89 13.75 8.31
CA LEU A 27 -5.99 14.81 8.75
C LEU A 27 -5.79 15.80 7.59
N ASN A 28 -6.56 16.88 7.59
CA ASN A 28 -6.40 17.95 6.61
C ASN A 28 -5.25 18.86 7.02
N GLY A 29 -4.29 19.09 6.12
CA GLY A 29 -3.39 20.24 6.21
C GLY A 29 -1.93 20.00 6.63
N ALA A 30 -1.50 18.76 6.93
CA ALA A 30 -0.08 18.47 7.17
C ALA A 30 0.55 17.79 5.94
N PRO A 31 1.26 18.51 5.07
CA PRO A 31 1.74 17.95 3.81
C PRO A 31 2.77 16.82 3.96
N LEU A 32 3.35 16.66 5.13
CA LEU A 32 4.37 15.63 5.41
C LEU A 32 3.82 14.40 6.15
N VAL A 33 2.64 14.49 6.79
CA VAL A 33 2.02 13.39 7.53
C VAL A 33 0.92 12.77 6.68
N GLU A 34 1.07 11.48 6.37
CA GLU A 34 0.11 10.71 5.57
C GLU A 34 -0.82 9.86 6.44
N GLY A 35 -0.45 9.61 7.69
CA GLY A 35 -1.28 8.89 8.64
C GLY A 35 -0.65 8.80 10.02
N LEU A 36 -1.49 8.51 10.99
CA LEU A 36 -1.13 8.20 12.37
C LEU A 36 -1.67 6.83 12.74
N ALA A 37 -0.91 6.06 13.49
CA ALA A 37 -1.36 4.79 14.01
C ALA A 37 -0.88 4.58 15.43
N ARG A 38 -1.71 3.93 16.25
CA ARG A 38 -1.37 3.52 17.62
C ARG A 38 -1.92 2.13 17.86
N ARG A 39 -1.11 1.27 18.45
CA ARG A 39 -1.53 -0.04 18.93
C ARG A 39 -1.58 -0.02 20.47
N GLU A 40 -2.76 -0.26 21.02
CA GLU A 40 -2.98 -0.44 22.44
C GLU A 40 -3.64 -1.79 22.69
N ASN A 41 -3.05 -2.59 23.57
CA ASN A 41 -3.52 -3.95 23.86
C ASN A 41 -3.62 -4.76 22.56
N ASN A 42 -4.82 -5.13 22.15
CA ASN A 42 -5.06 -5.86 20.90
C ASN A 42 -5.82 -5.02 19.86
N GLU A 43 -5.97 -3.72 20.11
CA GLU A 43 -6.65 -2.80 19.20
C GLU A 43 -5.64 -1.93 18.46
N MET A 44 -5.97 -1.63 17.21
CA MET A 44 -5.22 -0.70 16.38
C MET A 44 -6.11 0.47 15.97
N ARG A 45 -5.69 1.69 16.31
CA ARG A 45 -6.38 2.92 15.92
C ARG A 45 -5.54 3.63 14.86
N MET A 46 -6.18 4.00 13.76
CA MET A 46 -5.50 4.63 12.63
C MET A 46 -6.31 5.80 12.09
N ALA A 47 -5.59 6.83 11.69
CA ALA A 47 -6.13 7.96 10.93
C ALA A 47 -5.20 8.22 9.74
N VAL A 48 -5.76 8.36 8.54
CA VAL A 48 -4.97 8.60 7.32
C VAL A 48 -5.55 9.74 6.50
N THR A 49 -4.68 10.53 5.88
CA THR A 49 -5.07 11.48 4.83
C THR A 49 -5.16 10.72 3.51
N ALA A 50 -6.17 10.97 2.70
CA ALA A 50 -6.26 10.36 1.38
C ALA A 50 -7.23 11.14 0.49
N VAL A 51 -6.91 11.25 -0.80
CA VAL A 51 -7.79 11.84 -1.82
C VAL A 51 -8.51 10.77 -2.65
N SER A 52 -8.09 9.50 -2.52
CA SER A 52 -8.72 8.37 -3.20
C SER A 52 -8.72 7.12 -2.34
N HIS A 53 -9.62 6.18 -2.65
CA HIS A 53 -9.69 4.88 -1.99
C HIS A 53 -8.34 4.11 -2.08
N ARG A 54 -7.68 4.13 -3.24
CA ARG A 54 -6.38 3.48 -3.46
C ARG A 54 -5.29 4.06 -2.55
N GLN A 55 -5.23 5.38 -2.42
CA GLN A 55 -4.28 6.04 -1.53
C GLN A 55 -4.59 5.72 -0.06
N ARG A 56 -5.86 5.74 0.33
CA ARG A 56 -6.29 5.40 1.68
C ARG A 56 -5.82 4.00 2.05
N ARG A 57 -6.06 3.03 1.19
CA ARG A 57 -5.68 1.64 1.39
C ARG A 57 -4.17 1.47 1.53
N PHE A 58 -3.39 2.09 0.67
CA PHE A 58 -1.93 2.08 0.75
C PHE A 58 -1.40 2.70 2.05
N ARG A 59 -1.94 3.85 2.46
CA ARG A 59 -1.54 4.52 3.70
C ARG A 59 -1.94 3.74 4.95
N LEU A 60 -3.08 3.07 4.94
CA LEU A 60 -3.48 2.16 6.02
C LEU A 60 -2.49 0.99 6.15
N CYS A 61 -2.10 0.33 5.07
CA CYS A 61 -1.10 -0.75 5.09
C CYS A 61 0.24 -0.27 5.66
N ARG A 62 0.70 0.93 5.28
CA ARG A 62 1.89 1.56 5.87
C ARG A 62 1.75 1.76 7.38
N SER A 63 0.61 2.27 7.80
CA SER A 63 0.29 2.56 9.20
C SER A 63 0.26 1.28 10.04
N ILE A 64 -0.27 0.19 9.50
CA ILE A 64 -0.24 -1.15 10.14
C ILE A 64 1.21 -1.58 10.40
N TYR A 65 2.08 -1.52 9.39
CA TYR A 65 3.49 -1.88 9.56
C TYR A 65 4.17 -1.06 10.66
N LEU A 66 3.97 0.26 10.64
CA LEU A 66 4.58 1.15 11.60
C LEU A 66 4.09 0.91 13.03
N ALA A 67 2.78 0.68 13.21
CA ALA A 67 2.19 0.38 14.51
C ALA A 67 2.63 -1.01 15.02
N TRP A 68 2.72 -1.99 14.13
CA TRP A 68 3.19 -3.32 14.49
C TRP A 68 4.65 -3.32 14.95
N ARG A 69 5.50 -2.49 14.33
CA ARG A 69 6.93 -2.32 14.69
C ARG A 69 7.15 -1.41 15.89
N SER A 70 6.09 -0.85 16.47
CA SER A 70 6.17 0.09 17.60
C SER A 70 5.29 -0.42 18.73
N SER A 71 5.88 -0.59 19.92
CA SER A 71 5.13 -0.99 21.12
C SER A 71 4.59 0.25 21.82
N GLY A 72 3.25 0.40 21.84
CA GLY A 72 2.54 1.34 22.71
C GLY A 72 2.63 2.83 22.38
N SER A 73 3.42 3.26 21.39
CA SER A 73 3.54 4.65 20.99
C SER A 73 2.72 4.98 19.74
N THR A 74 2.24 6.20 19.64
CA THR A 74 1.68 6.72 18.39
C THR A 74 2.80 6.93 17.38
N VAL A 75 2.60 6.43 16.17
CA VAL A 75 3.56 6.53 15.06
C VAL A 75 2.94 7.23 13.88
N ALA A 76 3.75 7.99 13.14
CA ALA A 76 3.33 8.70 11.94
C ALA A 76 3.87 8.01 10.69
N ALA A 77 3.01 7.77 9.70
CA ALA A 77 3.40 7.53 8.32
C ALA A 77 3.63 8.90 7.67
N THR A 78 4.81 9.10 7.07
CA THR A 78 5.19 10.39 6.48
C THR A 78 5.80 10.22 5.09
N THR A 79 5.98 11.33 4.37
CA THR A 79 6.70 11.36 3.09
C THR A 79 8.22 11.29 3.25
N ALA A 80 8.75 11.34 4.47
CA ALA A 80 10.18 11.31 4.73
C ALA A 80 10.87 10.05 4.14
N SER A 81 12.15 10.20 3.82
CA SER A 81 12.97 9.13 3.22
C SER A 81 13.76 8.32 4.27
N THR A 82 13.32 8.31 5.53
CA THR A 82 13.97 7.49 6.55
C THR A 82 13.78 5.99 6.27
N TRP A 83 14.72 5.17 6.72
CA TRP A 83 14.64 3.72 6.58
C TRP A 83 13.29 3.14 7.00
N ARG A 84 12.77 3.59 8.13
CA ARG A 84 11.48 3.13 8.67
C ARG A 84 10.31 3.45 7.75
N GLN A 85 10.31 4.65 7.16
CA GLN A 85 9.28 5.06 6.21
C GLN A 85 9.41 4.32 4.88
N GLN A 86 10.64 4.06 4.43
CA GLN A 86 10.88 3.25 3.23
C GLN A 86 10.43 1.80 3.44
N ALA A 87 10.74 1.18 4.58
CA ALA A 87 10.29 -0.17 4.92
C ALA A 87 8.76 -0.26 4.99
N SER A 88 8.08 0.76 5.52
CA SER A 88 6.61 0.79 5.53
C SER A 88 6.00 0.87 4.12
N ARG A 89 6.65 1.60 3.20
CA ARG A 89 6.23 1.67 1.79
C ARG A 89 6.45 0.34 1.07
N ALA A 90 7.60 -0.30 1.30
CA ALA A 90 7.91 -1.61 0.73
C ALA A 90 6.92 -2.68 1.22
N PHE A 91 6.61 -2.70 2.51
CA PHE A 91 5.61 -3.58 3.08
C PHE A 91 4.22 -3.37 2.43
N ALA A 92 3.77 -2.12 2.34
CA ALA A 92 2.47 -1.82 1.74
C ALA A 92 2.41 -2.19 0.26
N ALA A 93 3.51 -1.96 -0.48
CA ALA A 93 3.61 -2.33 -1.88
C ALA A 93 3.57 -3.84 -2.07
N GLU A 94 4.35 -4.61 -1.30
CA GLU A 94 4.35 -6.08 -1.38
C GLU A 94 3.01 -6.68 -0.97
N LEU A 95 2.35 -6.12 0.05
CA LEU A 95 1.05 -6.59 0.50
C LEU A 95 -0.05 -6.36 -0.55
N LEU A 96 -0.05 -5.20 -1.23
CA LEU A 96 -1.09 -4.81 -2.17
C LEU A 96 -0.80 -5.26 -3.61
N ALA A 97 0.46 -5.28 -4.00
CA ALA A 97 0.93 -5.64 -5.34
C ALA A 97 2.15 -6.56 -5.25
N PRO A 98 1.96 -7.84 -4.89
CA PRO A 98 3.05 -8.78 -4.74
C PRO A 98 3.92 -8.87 -6.00
N ALA A 99 5.24 -8.91 -5.82
CA ALA A 99 6.19 -8.94 -6.94
C ALA A 99 5.96 -10.13 -7.89
N ASP A 100 5.60 -11.28 -7.34
CA ASP A 100 5.34 -12.48 -8.15
C ASP A 100 4.10 -12.29 -9.04
N LEU A 101 3.03 -11.68 -8.52
CA LEU A 101 1.87 -11.33 -9.34
C LEU A 101 2.24 -10.39 -10.50
N LEU A 102 3.09 -9.39 -10.23
CA LEU A 102 3.54 -8.46 -11.27
C LEU A 102 4.39 -9.17 -12.34
N ARG A 103 5.25 -10.11 -11.94
CA ARG A 103 6.03 -10.95 -12.88
C ARG A 103 5.13 -11.81 -13.75
N ASP A 104 4.13 -12.45 -13.16
CA ASP A 104 3.19 -13.28 -13.90
C ASP A 104 2.39 -12.46 -14.92
N ARG A 105 1.94 -11.26 -14.54
CA ARG A 105 1.22 -10.36 -15.45
C ARG A 105 2.10 -9.76 -16.54
N ALA A 106 3.36 -9.46 -16.23
CA ALA A 106 4.33 -8.95 -17.19
C ALA A 106 4.70 -9.99 -18.26
N GLY A 107 4.80 -11.25 -17.87
CA GLY A 107 5.29 -12.32 -18.74
C GLY A 107 6.60 -11.93 -19.42
N ASN A 108 6.73 -12.25 -20.69
CA ASN A 108 7.90 -11.89 -21.51
C ASN A 108 7.77 -10.49 -22.16
N ALA A 109 6.57 -9.91 -22.16
CA ALA A 109 6.30 -8.64 -22.87
C ALA A 109 6.57 -7.39 -22.02
N GLY A 110 6.55 -7.53 -20.69
CA GLY A 110 6.59 -6.41 -19.74
C GLY A 110 5.21 -5.76 -19.55
N LEU A 111 5.09 -4.94 -18.50
CA LEU A 111 3.87 -4.20 -18.18
C LEU A 111 3.83 -2.87 -18.96
N THR A 112 2.72 -2.62 -19.62
CA THR A 112 2.42 -1.32 -20.24
C THR A 112 1.72 -0.39 -19.24
N GLU A 113 1.56 0.91 -19.61
CA GLU A 113 0.78 1.87 -18.81
C GLU A 113 -0.67 1.38 -18.62
N GLY A 114 -1.29 0.80 -19.65
CA GLY A 114 -2.63 0.23 -19.58
C GLY A 114 -2.72 -0.96 -18.62
N ASP A 115 -1.71 -1.85 -18.61
CA ASP A 115 -1.65 -2.98 -17.66
C ASP A 115 -1.53 -2.49 -16.22
N ILE A 116 -0.77 -1.42 -16.01
CA ILE A 116 -0.61 -0.80 -14.68
C ILE A 116 -1.93 -0.20 -14.19
N ASP A 117 -2.67 0.48 -15.06
CA ASP A 117 -3.97 1.05 -14.70
C ASP A 117 -4.98 -0.05 -14.33
N VAL A 118 -5.05 -1.11 -15.11
CA VAL A 118 -5.88 -2.30 -14.82
C VAL A 118 -5.48 -2.93 -13.49
N LEU A 119 -4.19 -3.15 -13.25
CA LEU A 119 -3.69 -3.69 -11.99
C LEU A 119 -3.98 -2.77 -10.81
N ALA A 120 -3.88 -1.45 -10.99
CA ALA A 120 -4.20 -0.48 -9.95
C ALA A 120 -5.68 -0.53 -9.54
N ASP A 121 -6.57 -0.78 -10.50
CA ASP A 121 -8.00 -1.01 -10.23
C ASP A 121 -8.24 -2.35 -9.55
N GLU A 122 -7.71 -3.44 -10.10
CA GLU A 122 -7.89 -4.79 -9.56
C GLU A 122 -7.35 -4.93 -8.14
N LEU A 123 -6.16 -4.38 -7.87
CA LEU A 123 -5.47 -4.50 -6.58
C LEU A 123 -5.87 -3.39 -5.59
N GLY A 124 -6.61 -2.37 -6.03
CA GLY A 124 -7.01 -1.24 -5.20
C GLY A 124 -5.80 -0.49 -4.61
N CYS A 125 -4.73 -0.33 -5.37
CA CYS A 125 -3.52 0.38 -4.94
C CYS A 125 -3.12 1.47 -5.95
N PRO A 126 -2.32 2.48 -5.55
CA PRO A 126 -1.87 3.51 -6.48
C PRO A 126 -0.99 2.94 -7.59
N ALA A 127 -1.18 3.39 -8.84
CA ALA A 127 -0.35 3.02 -9.99
C ALA A 127 1.15 3.27 -9.73
N THR A 128 1.48 4.37 -9.04
CA THR A 128 2.85 4.68 -8.64
C THR A 128 3.47 3.63 -7.71
N ALA A 129 2.67 2.96 -6.88
CA ALA A 129 3.15 1.87 -6.04
C ALA A 129 3.49 0.63 -6.88
N ILE A 130 2.67 0.30 -7.89
CA ILE A 130 2.91 -0.79 -8.83
C ILE A 130 4.19 -0.53 -9.63
N ILE A 131 4.34 0.67 -10.19
CA ILE A 131 5.54 1.06 -10.96
C ILE A 131 6.80 0.90 -10.10
N ARG A 132 6.81 1.42 -8.89
CA ARG A 132 7.96 1.30 -7.98
C ARG A 132 8.23 -0.15 -7.57
N GLN A 133 7.18 -0.92 -7.34
CA GLN A 133 7.31 -2.35 -7.02
C GLN A 133 7.92 -3.12 -8.21
N ALA A 134 7.45 -2.87 -9.43
CA ALA A 134 8.00 -3.44 -10.64
C ALA A 134 9.50 -3.09 -10.80
N GLN A 135 9.87 -1.82 -10.60
CA GLN A 135 11.26 -1.37 -10.64
C GLN A 135 12.13 -2.07 -9.59
N ASN A 136 11.66 -2.12 -8.34
CA ASN A 136 12.41 -2.72 -7.23
C ASN A 136 12.68 -4.22 -7.43
N HIS A 137 11.82 -4.90 -8.17
CA HIS A 137 11.89 -6.33 -8.41
C HIS A 137 12.29 -6.71 -9.84
N ASN A 138 12.79 -5.72 -10.62
CA ASN A 138 13.24 -5.91 -12.01
C ASN A 138 12.15 -6.53 -12.92
N VAL A 139 10.88 -6.18 -12.68
CA VAL A 139 9.79 -6.50 -13.60
C VAL A 139 9.85 -5.53 -14.76
N ALA A 140 9.83 -6.05 -15.98
CA ALA A 140 9.95 -5.21 -17.18
C ALA A 140 8.77 -4.24 -17.31
N LEU A 141 9.08 -2.97 -17.55
CA LEU A 141 8.11 -1.91 -17.86
C LEU A 141 8.31 -1.46 -19.30
N ARG A 142 7.22 -1.29 -20.06
CA ARG A 142 7.25 -0.86 -21.45
C ARG A 142 6.34 0.35 -21.65
N ASP A 143 6.90 1.42 -22.20
CA ASP A 143 6.18 2.66 -22.54
C ASP A 143 5.45 3.29 -21.32
N VAL A 144 6.05 3.15 -20.14
CA VAL A 144 5.50 3.67 -18.90
C VAL A 144 6.17 4.99 -18.53
N ARG A 145 5.38 6.04 -18.29
CA ARG A 145 5.89 7.29 -17.75
C ARG A 145 6.26 7.10 -16.28
N LEU A 146 7.54 7.24 -15.98
CA LEU A 146 8.03 7.12 -14.61
C LEU A 146 7.65 8.39 -13.82
N PRO A 147 7.13 8.23 -12.59
CA PRO A 147 6.89 9.39 -11.73
C PRO A 147 8.23 10.05 -11.38
N VAL A 148 8.31 11.34 -11.59
CA VAL A 148 9.45 12.20 -11.22
C VAL A 148 9.55 12.34 -9.70
#